data_b6897fa967e4e607ed86a9f89518a08c
#
_entry.id   b6897fa967e4e607ed86a9f89518a08c
#
_cell.length_a   1.000
_cell.length_b   1.000
_cell.length_c   1.000
_cell.angle_alpha   90.00
_cell.angle_beta   90.00
_cell.angle_gamma   90.00
#
_symmetry.space_group_name_H-M   'P 1'
#
loop_
_entity.id
_entity.type
_entity.pdbx_description
1 polymer ?
#
loop_
_entity_poly.entity_id
_entity_poly.type
_entity_poly.pdbx_seq_one_letter_code
_entity_poly.pdbx_strand_id
1 'polypeptide(L)'
;MKSWITRLLAIGAIALLASACSPQDVKSYYQGLGITISDADAAQTAANANQFAAEQQQLHRFDYAMSDAALLRLRTCESGGNYGAVSSTKTYRGAYQFSRQTWNGVASANFPQYYGMDRAGAPADVQDAFTRALYIQRGRAPWPVCGQRI
;
A
#
# COMPACT_ATOMS: atom_id res chain seq x y z
N MET A 1 13.35 -18.72 17.22
CA MET A 1 13.13 -18.66 15.76
C MET A 1 11.80 -19.27 15.25
N LYS A 2 11.09 -20.11 16.01
CA LYS A 2 9.78 -20.67 15.60
C LYS A 2 8.56 -19.71 15.72
N SER A 3 8.67 -18.66 16.53
CA SER A 3 7.55 -17.76 16.85
C SER A 3 7.21 -16.74 15.74
N TRP A 4 8.16 -16.37 14.89
CA TRP A 4 7.94 -15.30 13.87
C TRP A 4 7.24 -15.81 12.60
N ILE A 5 7.50 -17.03 12.20
CA ILE A 5 6.90 -17.61 10.98
C ILE A 5 5.41 -17.88 11.18
N THR A 6 5.00 -18.28 12.39
CA THR A 6 3.59 -18.54 12.70
C THR A 6 2.74 -17.25 12.70
N ARG A 7 3.34 -16.11 13.07
CA ARG A 7 2.63 -14.81 13.11
C ARG A 7 2.32 -14.24 11.72
N LEU A 8 3.18 -14.51 10.72
CA LEU A 8 2.99 -13.98 9.36
C LEU A 8 1.93 -14.76 8.55
N LEU A 9 1.75 -16.05 8.81
CA LEU A 9 0.77 -16.87 8.08
C LEU A 9 -0.69 -16.61 8.51
N ALA A 10 -0.90 -16.16 9.76
CA ALA A 10 -2.24 -15.88 10.27
C ALA A 10 -2.86 -14.58 9.70
N ILE A 11 -2.03 -13.57 9.39
CA ILE A 11 -2.49 -12.27 8.89
C ILE A 11 -3.14 -12.39 7.52
N GLY A 12 -2.62 -13.25 6.65
CA GLY A 12 -3.13 -13.42 5.28
C GLY A 12 -4.52 -14.08 5.19
N ALA A 13 -4.88 -14.91 6.17
CA ALA A 13 -6.16 -15.65 6.17
C ALA A 13 -7.33 -14.87 6.80
N ILE A 14 -7.03 -13.91 7.69
CA ILE A 14 -8.04 -13.13 8.44
C ILE A 14 -8.50 -11.89 7.66
N ALA A 15 -7.70 -11.38 6.72
CA ALA A 15 -7.97 -10.17 5.95
C ALA A 15 -9.16 -10.26 4.97
N LEU A 16 -9.79 -11.44 4.83
CA LEU A 16 -10.90 -11.67 3.88
C LEU A 16 -12.30 -11.41 4.45
N LEU A 17 -12.42 -11.03 5.73
CA LEU A 17 -13.71 -10.73 6.34
C LEU A 17 -13.92 -9.21 6.43
N ALA A 18 -14.97 -8.71 5.83
CA ALA A 18 -15.38 -7.30 5.83
C ALA A 18 -15.79 -6.77 7.23
N SER A 19 -15.67 -7.58 8.29
CA SER A 19 -15.90 -7.21 9.68
C SER A 19 -14.57 -7.13 10.43
N ALA A 20 -14.47 -6.18 11.36
CA ALA A 20 -13.31 -6.05 12.24
C ALA A 20 -13.01 -7.39 12.94
N CYS A 21 -11.76 -7.85 12.85
CA CYS A 21 -11.31 -9.08 13.50
C CYS A 21 -11.28 -8.89 15.01
N SER A 22 -12.03 -9.71 15.75
CA SER A 22 -12.01 -9.68 17.22
C SER A 22 -10.92 -10.59 17.81
N PRO A 23 -10.46 -10.36 19.04
CA PRO A 23 -9.55 -11.29 19.72
C PRO A 23 -10.11 -12.70 19.84
N GLN A 24 -11.43 -12.84 19.95
CA GLN A 24 -12.14 -14.12 19.97
C GLN A 24 -11.99 -14.87 18.65
N ASP A 25 -12.14 -14.19 17.52
CA ASP A 25 -11.98 -14.81 16.20
C ASP A 25 -10.56 -15.34 16.01
N VAL A 26 -9.57 -14.54 16.46
CA VAL A 26 -8.16 -14.95 16.45
C VAL A 26 -7.93 -16.20 17.29
N LYS A 27 -8.48 -16.24 18.53
CA LYS A 27 -8.38 -17.43 19.39
C LYS A 27 -9.01 -18.65 18.76
N SER A 28 -10.22 -18.52 18.23
CA SER A 28 -10.96 -19.62 17.58
C SER A 28 -10.16 -20.18 16.38
N TYR A 29 -9.55 -19.31 15.59
CA TYR A 29 -8.70 -19.74 14.48
C TYR A 29 -7.50 -20.56 14.95
N TYR A 30 -6.75 -20.10 15.97
CA TYR A 30 -5.60 -20.81 16.50
C TYR A 30 -5.99 -22.11 17.19
N GLN A 31 -7.11 -22.13 17.92
CA GLN A 31 -7.66 -23.35 18.53
C GLN A 31 -8.01 -24.41 17.47
N GLY A 32 -8.57 -24.01 16.33
CA GLY A 32 -8.83 -24.91 15.20
C GLY A 32 -7.55 -25.55 14.61
N LEU A 33 -6.39 -24.91 14.83
CA LEU A 33 -5.06 -25.46 14.45
C LEU A 33 -4.39 -26.24 15.60
N GLY A 34 -5.07 -26.45 16.74
CA GLY A 34 -4.50 -27.07 17.93
C GLY A 34 -3.48 -26.21 18.68
N ILE A 35 -3.50 -24.89 18.47
CA ILE A 35 -2.55 -23.93 19.07
C ILE A 35 -3.29 -23.08 20.11
N THR A 36 -2.73 -23.02 21.33
CA THR A 36 -3.23 -22.11 22.38
C THR A 36 -2.41 -20.83 22.36
N ILE A 37 -3.09 -19.68 22.34
CA ILE A 37 -2.46 -18.35 22.43
C ILE A 37 -3.03 -17.58 23.63
N SER A 38 -2.27 -16.63 24.18
CA SER A 38 -2.73 -15.77 25.27
C SER A 38 -3.76 -14.74 24.79
N ASP A 39 -4.53 -14.17 25.73
CA ASP A 39 -5.46 -13.07 25.44
C ASP A 39 -4.74 -11.85 24.88
N ALA A 40 -3.56 -11.55 25.41
CA ALA A 40 -2.75 -10.44 24.94
C ALA A 40 -2.27 -10.64 23.49
N ASP A 41 -1.80 -11.85 23.14
CA ASP A 41 -1.37 -12.15 21.77
C ASP A 41 -2.56 -12.13 20.79
N ALA A 42 -3.73 -12.62 21.21
CA ALA A 42 -4.93 -12.57 20.40
C ALA A 42 -5.39 -11.12 20.15
N ALA A 43 -5.38 -10.28 21.17
CA ALA A 43 -5.73 -8.87 21.05
C ALA A 43 -4.75 -8.11 20.13
N GLN A 44 -3.45 -8.34 20.30
CA GLN A 44 -2.44 -7.71 19.45
C GLN A 44 -2.55 -8.17 17.98
N THR A 45 -2.81 -9.45 17.75
CA THR A 45 -3.00 -10.00 16.40
C THR A 45 -4.24 -9.41 15.74
N ALA A 46 -5.35 -9.31 16.45
CA ALA A 46 -6.58 -8.68 15.97
C ALA A 46 -6.35 -7.18 15.63
N ALA A 47 -5.67 -6.45 16.50
CA ALA A 47 -5.36 -5.04 16.28
C ALA A 47 -4.49 -4.85 15.02
N ASN A 48 -3.46 -5.67 14.84
CA ASN A 48 -2.59 -5.61 13.65
C ASN A 48 -3.35 -5.95 12.37
N ALA A 49 -4.24 -6.95 12.40
CA ALA A 49 -5.07 -7.31 11.26
C ALA A 49 -6.03 -6.19 10.86
N ASN A 50 -6.68 -5.55 11.85
CA ASN A 50 -7.59 -4.45 11.62
C ASN A 50 -6.87 -3.20 11.08
N GLN A 51 -5.68 -2.90 11.61
CA GLN A 51 -4.85 -1.82 11.10
C GLN A 51 -4.44 -2.06 9.64
N PHE A 52 -4.00 -3.26 9.32
CA PHE A 52 -3.66 -3.65 7.95
C PHE A 52 -4.85 -3.53 7.01
N ALA A 53 -6.03 -4.02 7.42
CA ALA A 53 -7.26 -3.93 6.63
C ALA A 53 -7.67 -2.46 6.37
N ALA A 54 -7.57 -1.60 7.39
CA ALA A 54 -7.85 -0.17 7.26
C ALA A 54 -6.86 0.52 6.30
N GLU A 55 -5.59 0.15 6.36
CA GLU A 55 -4.57 0.66 5.44
C GLU A 55 -4.84 0.23 4.00
N GLN A 56 -5.15 -1.04 3.76
CA GLN A 56 -5.53 -1.53 2.42
C GLN A 56 -6.77 -0.80 1.90
N GLN A 57 -7.78 -0.63 2.72
CA GLN A 57 -8.99 0.11 2.37
C GLN A 57 -8.66 1.57 1.97
N GLN A 58 -7.74 2.20 2.68
CA GLN A 58 -7.27 3.55 2.38
C GLN A 58 -6.50 3.61 1.04
N LEU A 59 -5.62 2.64 0.77
CA LEU A 59 -4.86 2.56 -0.47
C LEU A 59 -5.76 2.33 -1.69
N HIS A 60 -6.77 1.47 -1.56
CA HIS A 60 -7.67 1.09 -2.65
C HIS A 60 -8.83 2.07 -2.90
N ARG A 61 -9.01 3.08 -2.05
CA ARG A 61 -10.14 4.02 -2.16
C ARG A 61 -10.21 4.81 -3.48
N PHE A 62 -9.11 4.86 -4.22
CA PHE A 62 -9.00 5.57 -5.50
C PHE A 62 -8.84 4.65 -6.71
N ASP A 63 -9.10 3.35 -6.58
CA ASP A 63 -8.92 2.37 -7.66
C ASP A 63 -9.78 2.69 -8.90
N TYR A 64 -10.93 3.32 -8.68
CA TYR A 64 -11.81 3.78 -9.76
C TYR A 64 -11.20 4.87 -10.65
N ALA A 65 -10.17 5.58 -10.20
CA ALA A 65 -9.59 6.73 -10.90
C ALA A 65 -8.73 6.33 -12.10
N MET A 66 -8.06 5.19 -12.01
CA MET A 66 -7.16 4.69 -13.05
C MET A 66 -7.08 3.17 -12.99
N SER A 67 -7.31 2.50 -14.12
CA SER A 67 -7.19 1.05 -14.22
C SER A 67 -5.73 0.58 -14.07
N ASP A 68 -5.53 -0.68 -13.66
CA ASP A 68 -4.19 -1.30 -13.57
C ASP A 68 -3.45 -1.28 -14.91
N ALA A 69 -4.17 -1.45 -16.02
CA ALA A 69 -3.61 -1.35 -17.36
C ALA A 69 -3.10 0.07 -17.68
N ALA A 70 -3.78 1.12 -17.21
CA ALA A 70 -3.32 2.50 -17.36
C ALA A 70 -2.10 2.77 -16.46
N LEU A 71 -2.11 2.30 -15.21
CA LEU A 71 -0.95 2.35 -14.33
C LEU A 71 0.27 1.64 -14.95
N LEU A 72 0.07 0.46 -15.52
CA LEU A 72 1.14 -0.28 -16.19
C LEU A 72 1.74 0.52 -17.35
N ARG A 73 0.92 1.12 -18.21
CA ARG A 73 1.41 1.97 -19.30
C ARG A 73 2.20 3.18 -18.81
N LEU A 74 1.70 3.83 -17.75
CA LEU A 74 2.34 5.00 -17.18
C LEU A 74 3.71 4.65 -16.59
N ARG A 75 3.79 3.67 -15.67
CA ARG A 75 5.05 3.28 -15.03
C ARG A 75 6.06 2.70 -16.02
N THR A 76 5.59 1.97 -17.04
CA THR A 76 6.48 1.48 -18.10
C THR A 76 7.12 2.64 -18.85
N CYS A 77 6.38 3.69 -19.15
CA CYS A 77 6.89 4.88 -19.82
C CYS A 77 7.84 5.70 -18.92
N GLU A 78 7.51 5.89 -17.63
CA GLU A 78 8.27 6.73 -16.69
C GLU A 78 9.58 6.08 -16.21
N SER A 79 9.58 4.77 -16.01
CA SER A 79 10.69 4.08 -15.33
C SER A 79 11.01 2.69 -15.89
N GLY A 80 10.39 2.28 -16.99
CA GLY A 80 10.45 0.89 -17.43
C GLY A 80 9.73 -0.09 -16.50
N GLY A 81 8.82 0.40 -15.64
CA GLY A 81 8.09 -0.39 -14.66
C GLY A 81 8.84 -0.62 -13.34
N ASN A 82 9.98 0.02 -13.13
CA ASN A 82 10.82 -0.18 -11.95
C ASN A 82 10.37 0.69 -10.77
N TYR A 83 9.81 0.06 -9.71
CA TYR A 83 9.39 0.75 -8.50
C TYR A 83 10.55 1.34 -7.68
N GLY A 84 11.77 0.79 -7.83
CA GLY A 84 12.98 1.31 -7.21
C GLY A 84 13.73 2.36 -8.05
N ALA A 85 13.15 2.84 -9.15
CA ALA A 85 13.83 3.75 -10.06
C ALA A 85 14.23 5.08 -9.42
N VAL A 86 15.43 5.56 -9.80
CA VAL A 86 15.94 6.87 -9.41
C VAL A 86 16.47 7.56 -10.66
N SER A 87 15.97 8.77 -10.95
CA SER A 87 16.45 9.55 -12.08
C SER A 87 17.94 9.92 -11.92
N SER A 88 18.63 10.24 -13.02
CA SER A 88 20.06 10.64 -13.00
C SER A 88 20.32 11.85 -12.08
N THR A 89 19.37 12.78 -12.00
CA THR A 89 19.42 13.95 -11.11
C THR A 89 19.01 13.63 -9.67
N LYS A 90 18.55 12.40 -9.38
CA LYS A 90 17.99 11.95 -8.10
C LYS A 90 16.74 12.73 -7.64
N THR A 91 16.20 13.60 -8.47
CA THR A 91 15.03 14.44 -8.20
C THR A 91 13.73 13.64 -8.27
N TYR A 92 13.62 12.74 -9.25
CA TYR A 92 12.45 11.92 -9.49
C TYR A 92 12.72 10.47 -9.11
N ARG A 93 11.76 9.84 -8.41
CA ARG A 93 11.97 8.52 -7.83
C ARG A 93 10.68 7.69 -7.88
N GLY A 94 10.87 6.35 -7.90
CA GLY A 94 9.80 5.37 -7.95
C GLY A 94 9.29 5.10 -9.36
N ALA A 95 8.33 4.18 -9.48
CA ALA A 95 7.80 3.72 -10.77
C ALA A 95 7.19 4.86 -11.61
N TYR A 96 6.63 5.87 -10.95
CA TYR A 96 5.92 6.99 -11.56
C TYR A 96 6.70 8.31 -11.49
N GLN A 97 7.98 8.26 -11.13
CA GLN A 97 8.90 9.38 -11.10
C GLN A 97 8.38 10.60 -10.30
N PHE A 98 7.94 10.35 -9.08
CA PHE A 98 7.50 11.42 -8.16
C PHE A 98 8.67 12.32 -7.73
N SER A 99 8.46 13.64 -7.71
CA SER A 99 9.30 14.56 -6.94
C SER A 99 8.98 14.45 -5.45
N ARG A 100 9.90 14.87 -4.57
CA ARG A 100 9.64 14.92 -3.13
C ARG A 100 8.44 15.79 -2.78
N GLN A 101 8.34 16.95 -3.42
CA GLN A 101 7.25 17.90 -3.17
C GLN A 101 5.90 17.29 -3.56
N THR A 102 5.80 16.69 -4.74
CA THR A 102 4.56 16.05 -5.20
C THR A 102 4.15 14.90 -4.29
N TRP A 103 5.10 14.02 -3.93
CA TRP A 103 4.85 12.93 -2.99
C TRP A 103 4.30 13.43 -1.65
N ASN A 104 4.99 14.38 -1.03
CA ASN A 104 4.58 14.93 0.25
C ASN A 104 3.23 15.63 0.19
N GLY A 105 2.91 16.30 -0.93
CA GLY A 105 1.60 16.89 -1.14
C GLY A 105 0.47 15.85 -1.18
N VAL A 106 0.67 14.75 -1.91
CA VAL A 106 -0.29 13.63 -1.94
C VAL A 106 -0.38 12.96 -0.57
N ALA A 107 0.77 12.73 0.09
CA ALA A 107 0.82 12.13 1.41
C ALA A 107 0.02 12.96 2.41
N SER A 108 0.31 14.26 2.53
CA SER A 108 -0.40 15.14 3.48
C SER A 108 -1.91 15.15 3.28
N ALA A 109 -2.36 15.08 2.03
CA ALA A 109 -3.79 15.15 1.71
C ALA A 109 -4.52 13.79 1.87
N ASN A 110 -3.82 12.67 1.65
CA ASN A 110 -4.48 11.38 1.47
C ASN A 110 -3.90 10.24 2.30
N PHE A 111 -2.59 10.26 2.60
CA PHE A 111 -1.85 9.12 3.16
C PHE A 111 -0.77 9.61 4.13
N PRO A 112 -1.15 10.28 5.24
CA PRO A 112 -0.19 11.01 6.10
C PRO A 112 0.91 10.12 6.69
N GLN A 113 0.66 8.81 6.85
CA GLN A 113 1.64 7.83 7.33
C GLN A 113 2.85 7.65 6.40
N TYR A 114 2.73 8.04 5.11
CA TYR A 114 3.80 7.96 4.12
C TYR A 114 4.49 9.31 3.85
N TYR A 115 4.18 10.35 4.65
CA TYR A 115 4.84 11.65 4.49
C TYR A 115 6.36 11.52 4.71
N GLY A 116 7.15 12.08 3.81
CA GLY A 116 8.61 12.04 3.87
C GLY A 116 9.24 10.71 3.46
N MET A 117 8.46 9.65 3.22
CA MET A 117 8.99 8.37 2.75
C MET A 117 9.71 8.51 1.42
N ASP A 118 10.78 7.72 1.23
CA ASP A 118 11.44 7.64 -0.06
C ASP A 118 10.55 6.93 -1.09
N ARG A 119 10.23 7.63 -2.18
CA ARG A 119 9.35 7.16 -3.24
C ARG A 119 9.83 5.86 -3.91
N ALA A 120 11.15 5.68 -4.04
CA ALA A 120 11.75 4.47 -4.60
C ALA A 120 11.82 3.31 -3.59
N GLY A 121 11.69 3.60 -2.30
CA GLY A 121 11.60 2.61 -1.22
C GLY A 121 10.17 2.29 -0.80
N ALA A 122 9.18 3.05 -1.30
CA ALA A 122 7.78 2.80 -0.98
C ALA A 122 7.29 1.49 -1.64
N PRO A 123 6.41 0.71 -0.96
CA PRO A 123 5.76 -0.47 -1.53
C PRO A 123 5.05 -0.15 -2.87
N ALA A 124 4.91 -1.15 -3.72
CA ALA A 124 4.34 -0.99 -5.07
C ALA A 124 2.88 -0.50 -5.03
N ASP A 125 2.06 -1.10 -4.17
CA ASP A 125 0.67 -0.73 -3.94
C ASP A 125 0.51 0.72 -3.43
N VAL A 126 1.42 1.17 -2.58
CA VAL A 126 1.48 2.56 -2.10
C VAL A 126 1.78 3.52 -3.27
N GLN A 127 2.77 3.20 -4.12
CA GLN A 127 3.08 4.03 -5.28
C GLN A 127 1.92 4.08 -6.27
N ASP A 128 1.22 2.97 -6.49
CA ASP A 128 0.04 2.89 -7.33
C ASP A 128 -1.12 3.74 -6.76
N ALA A 129 -1.39 3.64 -5.45
CA ALA A 129 -2.41 4.43 -4.76
C ALA A 129 -2.13 5.94 -4.83
N PHE A 130 -0.86 6.35 -4.64
CA PHE A 130 -0.42 7.74 -4.77
C PHE A 130 -0.62 8.27 -6.18
N THR A 131 -0.36 7.44 -7.18
CA THR A 131 -0.56 7.80 -8.60
C THR A 131 -2.02 8.03 -8.90
N ARG A 132 -2.91 7.16 -8.43
CA ARG A 132 -4.37 7.33 -8.57
C ARG A 132 -4.87 8.59 -7.85
N ALA A 133 -4.41 8.82 -6.62
CA ALA A 133 -4.77 10.03 -5.86
C ALA A 133 -4.30 11.32 -6.56
N LEU A 134 -3.08 11.33 -7.09
CA LEU A 134 -2.55 12.47 -7.84
C LEU A 134 -3.31 12.68 -9.15
N TYR A 135 -3.70 11.60 -9.82
CA TYR A 135 -4.49 11.68 -11.05
C TYR A 135 -5.86 12.33 -10.82
N ILE A 136 -6.54 12.01 -9.72
CA ILE A 136 -7.80 12.68 -9.34
C ILE A 136 -7.59 14.19 -9.16
N GLN A 137 -6.49 14.58 -8.53
CA GLN A 137 -6.23 15.99 -8.21
C GLN A 137 -5.80 16.82 -9.43
N ARG A 138 -5.04 16.22 -10.35
CA ARG A 138 -4.31 16.95 -11.40
C ARG A 138 -4.40 16.34 -12.80
N GLY A 139 -5.16 15.25 -12.96
CA GLY A 139 -5.26 14.52 -14.23
C GLY A 139 -3.88 14.08 -14.74
N ARG A 140 -3.64 14.28 -16.03
CA ARG A 140 -2.40 13.88 -16.72
C ARG A 140 -1.25 14.88 -16.55
N ALA A 141 -1.51 16.07 -16.02
CA ALA A 141 -0.54 17.17 -15.94
C ALA A 141 0.79 16.81 -15.24
N PRO A 142 0.82 15.95 -14.19
CA PRO A 142 2.07 15.54 -13.56
C PRO A 142 3.02 14.77 -14.48
N TRP A 143 2.50 14.17 -15.56
CA TRP A 143 3.24 13.33 -16.51
C TRP A 143 3.06 13.84 -17.95
N PRO A 144 3.72 14.94 -18.32
CA PRO A 144 3.45 15.67 -19.57
C PRO A 144 3.69 14.83 -20.84
N VAL A 145 4.60 13.87 -20.79
CA VAL A 145 4.90 12.97 -21.90
C VAL A 145 4.14 11.64 -21.73
N CYS A 146 4.36 10.94 -20.62
CA CYS A 146 3.82 9.61 -20.40
C CYS A 146 2.31 9.64 -20.08
N GLY A 147 1.78 10.72 -19.53
CA GLY A 147 0.36 10.89 -19.28
C GLY A 147 -0.52 10.84 -20.54
N GLN A 148 0.06 11.03 -21.72
CA GLN A 148 -0.67 10.87 -22.98
C GLN A 148 -1.00 9.39 -23.33
N ARG A 149 -0.39 8.45 -22.61
CA ARG A 149 -0.58 6.99 -22.82
C ARG A 149 -1.68 6.38 -21.93
N ILE A 150 -2.32 7.19 -21.07
CA ILE A 150 -3.32 6.76 -20.10
C ILE A 150 -4.65 7.50 -20.25
#